data_3712fc22cd5c6a394b6c1440eef74f3d
#
_entry.id   3712fc22cd5c6a394b6c1440eef74f3d
#
_cell.length_a   1.000
_cell.length_b   1.000
_cell.length_c   1.000
_cell.angle_alpha   90.00
_cell.angle_beta   90.00
_cell.angle_gamma   90.00
#
_symmetry.space_group_name_H-M   'P 1'
#
loop_
_entity.id
_entity.type
_entity.pdbx_description
1 polymer ?
#
loop_
_entity_poly.entity_id
_entity_poly.type
_entity_poly.pdbx_seq_one_letter_code
_entity_poly.pdbx_strand_id
1 'polypeptide(L)'
;MSYRDRKRTQGLLLAAVGTIAVAIAIVCYATGISHDTELSTVDSRFSIRGDQEPRDDIVLVLIDDVTSNELNIRFPYPRSLHGDVIDEIDAAGAKAIAYDVEFRERTELKEDNALVTSVARAGPDRVVLADSQPNALGESGVFGGQRILDQIGARAGNTQIGEDSDGVRRRL
;
A
#
# COMPACT_ATOMS: atom_id res chain seq x y z
N MET A 1 27.26 -25.07 -56.36
CA MET A 1 26.87 -25.22 -54.96
C MET A 1 25.79 -26.30 -54.87
N SER A 2 26.10 -27.42 -54.22
CA SER A 2 25.18 -28.56 -54.16
C SER A 2 23.94 -28.26 -53.34
N TYR A 3 22.79 -28.85 -53.62
CA TYR A 3 21.56 -28.72 -52.86
C TYR A 3 21.75 -29.05 -51.36
N ARG A 4 22.65 -29.98 -51.05
CA ARG A 4 23.06 -30.32 -49.68
C ARG A 4 23.84 -29.19 -48.98
N ASP A 5 24.67 -28.46 -49.70
CA ASP A 5 25.45 -27.34 -49.12
C ASP A 5 24.52 -26.18 -48.78
N ARG A 6 23.51 -25.91 -49.61
CA ARG A 6 22.51 -24.88 -49.37
C ARG A 6 21.70 -25.17 -48.11
N LYS A 7 21.23 -26.40 -47.89
CA LYS A 7 20.52 -26.79 -46.68
C LYS A 7 21.38 -26.69 -45.41
N ARG A 8 22.67 -27.08 -45.49
CA ARG A 8 23.61 -26.93 -44.37
C ARG A 8 23.84 -25.46 -44.03
N THR A 9 24.07 -24.61 -45.02
CA THR A 9 24.26 -23.17 -44.81
C THR A 9 23.00 -22.52 -44.23
N GLN A 10 21.81 -22.87 -44.69
CA GLN A 10 20.56 -22.41 -44.11
C GLN A 10 20.38 -22.87 -42.68
N GLY A 11 20.69 -24.11 -42.33
CA GLY A 11 20.62 -24.63 -40.99
C GLY A 11 21.60 -23.90 -40.05
N LEU A 12 22.82 -23.63 -40.48
CA LEU A 12 23.82 -22.88 -39.72
C LEU A 12 23.39 -21.42 -39.49
N LEU A 13 22.82 -20.76 -40.51
CA LEU A 13 22.31 -19.40 -40.38
C LEU A 13 21.13 -19.35 -39.40
N LEU A 14 20.18 -20.27 -39.46
CA LEU A 14 19.08 -20.33 -38.50
C LEU A 14 19.56 -20.59 -37.09
N ALA A 15 20.54 -21.48 -36.90
CA ALA A 15 21.13 -21.72 -35.59
C ALA A 15 21.83 -20.47 -35.05
N ALA A 16 22.60 -19.77 -35.89
CA ALA A 16 23.26 -18.53 -35.49
C ALA A 16 22.27 -17.42 -35.10
N VAL A 17 21.21 -17.24 -35.89
CA VAL A 17 20.12 -16.27 -35.55
C VAL A 17 19.44 -16.65 -34.25
N GLY A 18 19.14 -17.93 -34.05
CA GLY A 18 18.54 -18.40 -32.79
C GLY A 18 19.45 -18.16 -31.57
N THR A 19 20.73 -18.44 -31.70
CA THR A 19 21.73 -18.19 -30.63
C THR A 19 21.85 -16.71 -30.30
N ILE A 20 21.89 -15.85 -31.32
CA ILE A 20 21.93 -14.40 -31.13
C ILE A 20 20.65 -13.90 -30.44
N ALA A 21 19.48 -14.37 -30.85
CA ALA A 21 18.20 -13.98 -30.22
C ALA A 21 18.14 -14.37 -28.74
N VAL A 22 18.60 -15.59 -28.41
CA VAL A 22 18.68 -16.04 -27.00
C VAL A 22 19.67 -15.19 -26.20
N ALA A 23 20.84 -14.90 -26.78
CA ALA A 23 21.85 -14.05 -26.13
C ALA A 23 21.29 -12.62 -25.83
N ILE A 24 20.61 -12.04 -26.80
CA ILE A 24 19.94 -10.73 -26.62
C ILE A 24 18.87 -10.81 -25.51
N ALA A 25 18.04 -11.84 -25.50
CA ALA A 25 17.02 -12.02 -24.47
C ALA A 25 17.64 -12.15 -23.06
N ILE A 26 18.74 -12.89 -22.93
CA ILE A 26 19.47 -13.01 -21.65
C ILE A 26 20.05 -11.66 -21.23
N VAL A 27 20.63 -10.89 -22.14
CA VAL A 27 21.17 -9.56 -21.84
C VAL A 27 20.05 -8.62 -21.40
N CYS A 28 18.94 -8.55 -22.12
CA CYS A 28 17.79 -7.73 -21.75
C CYS A 28 17.24 -8.10 -20.37
N TYR A 29 17.16 -9.40 -20.06
CA TYR A 29 16.73 -9.87 -18.74
C TYR A 29 17.73 -9.48 -17.63
N ALA A 30 19.03 -9.70 -17.87
CA ALA A 30 20.08 -9.43 -16.88
C ALA A 30 20.30 -7.92 -16.61
N THR A 31 20.02 -7.07 -17.60
CA THR A 31 20.16 -5.61 -17.48
C THR A 31 18.91 -4.91 -16.96
N GLY A 32 17.79 -5.62 -16.82
CA GLY A 32 16.52 -5.02 -16.35
C GLY A 32 15.81 -4.12 -17.37
N ILE A 33 16.32 -3.99 -18.61
CA ILE A 33 15.70 -3.13 -19.65
C ILE A 33 14.23 -3.51 -19.89
N SER A 34 13.89 -4.78 -19.76
CA SER A 34 12.49 -5.25 -19.89
C SER A 34 11.61 -4.70 -18.77
N HIS A 35 12.15 -4.57 -17.56
CA HIS A 35 11.43 -4.06 -16.40
C HIS A 35 11.14 -2.56 -16.53
N ASP A 36 12.13 -1.76 -16.90
CA ASP A 36 11.94 -0.31 -17.10
C ASP A 36 10.96 -0.01 -18.23
N THR A 37 11.00 -0.83 -19.31
CA THR A 37 10.03 -0.73 -20.40
C THR A 37 8.61 -1.06 -19.93
N GLU A 38 8.45 -2.07 -19.08
CA GLU A 38 7.16 -2.43 -18.48
C GLU A 38 6.61 -1.29 -17.62
N LEU A 39 7.42 -0.71 -16.73
CA LEU A 39 7.04 0.44 -15.91
C LEU A 39 6.59 1.63 -16.77
N SER A 40 7.33 1.98 -17.81
CA SER A 40 6.99 3.03 -18.75
C SER A 40 5.66 2.76 -19.47
N THR A 41 5.33 1.52 -19.80
CA THR A 41 4.02 1.18 -20.39
C THR A 41 2.87 1.32 -19.39
N VAL A 42 3.11 1.09 -18.11
CA VAL A 42 2.13 1.34 -17.04
C VAL A 42 1.83 2.83 -16.95
N ASP A 43 2.85 3.69 -16.89
CA ASP A 43 2.69 5.14 -16.84
C ASP A 43 1.94 5.67 -18.05
N SER A 44 2.25 5.17 -19.24
CA SER A 44 1.54 5.52 -20.48
C SER A 44 0.05 5.17 -20.41
N ARG A 45 -0.31 4.01 -19.85
CA ARG A 45 -1.72 3.62 -19.66
C ARG A 45 -2.43 4.55 -18.69
N PHE A 46 -1.79 4.94 -17.58
CA PHE A 46 -2.36 5.91 -16.65
C PHE A 46 -2.55 7.27 -17.31
N SER A 47 -1.56 7.72 -18.07
CA SER A 47 -1.62 8.97 -18.81
C SER A 47 -2.76 9.01 -19.85
N ILE A 48 -2.95 7.91 -20.58
CA ILE A 48 -4.05 7.77 -21.56
C ILE A 48 -5.41 7.72 -20.86
N ARG A 49 -5.50 7.04 -19.72
CA ARG A 49 -6.74 6.97 -18.94
C ARG A 49 -7.16 8.34 -18.40
N GLY A 50 -6.20 9.21 -18.10
CA GLY A 50 -6.44 10.53 -17.52
C GLY A 50 -7.03 10.47 -16.10
N ASP A 51 -7.40 11.65 -15.61
CA ASP A 51 -8.03 11.82 -14.31
C ASP A 51 -9.39 11.12 -14.28
N GLN A 52 -9.68 10.48 -13.15
CA GLN A 52 -10.96 9.83 -12.92
C GLN A 52 -11.80 10.70 -11.98
N GLU A 53 -13.09 10.68 -12.15
CA GLU A 53 -14.01 11.31 -11.20
C GLU A 53 -13.80 10.73 -9.79
N PRO A 54 -13.76 11.59 -8.75
CA PRO A 54 -13.71 11.12 -7.38
C PRO A 54 -14.87 10.20 -7.05
N ARG A 55 -14.63 9.24 -6.18
CA ARG A 55 -15.71 8.34 -5.72
C ARG A 55 -16.55 9.05 -4.66
N ASP A 56 -17.85 9.05 -4.83
CA ASP A 56 -18.80 9.68 -3.90
C ASP A 56 -18.97 8.92 -2.57
N ASP A 57 -18.52 7.65 -2.54
CA ASP A 57 -18.62 6.78 -1.37
C ASP A 57 -17.36 6.79 -0.50
N ILE A 58 -16.37 7.62 -0.83
CA ILE A 58 -15.13 7.79 -0.05
C ILE A 58 -15.04 9.23 0.43
N VAL A 59 -14.96 9.40 1.76
CA VAL A 59 -14.74 10.70 2.40
C VAL A 59 -13.35 10.71 3.01
N LEU A 60 -12.56 11.71 2.70
CA LEU A 60 -11.23 11.91 3.27
C LEU A 60 -11.32 12.94 4.39
N VAL A 61 -11.03 12.53 5.63
CA VAL A 61 -10.91 13.41 6.80
C VAL A 61 -9.45 13.64 7.10
N LEU A 62 -9.00 14.88 7.00
CA LEU A 62 -7.58 15.24 7.15
C LEU A 62 -7.31 15.77 8.55
N ILE A 63 -6.15 15.37 9.08
CA ILE A 63 -5.53 15.97 10.26
C ILE A 63 -4.34 16.79 9.76
N ASP A 64 -4.46 18.11 9.81
CA ASP A 64 -3.51 19.04 9.21
C ASP A 64 -3.16 20.22 10.15
N ASP A 65 -2.46 21.21 9.62
CA ASP A 65 -2.09 22.42 10.37
C ASP A 65 -3.31 23.25 10.81
N VAL A 66 -4.41 23.20 10.04
CA VAL A 66 -5.67 23.89 10.41
C VAL A 66 -6.22 23.23 11.67
N THR A 67 -6.26 21.90 11.70
CA THR A 67 -6.68 21.12 12.88
C THR A 67 -5.86 21.49 14.12
N SER A 68 -4.53 21.54 13.98
CA SER A 68 -3.63 21.90 15.08
C SER A 68 -3.87 23.32 15.61
N ASN A 69 -4.11 24.27 14.70
CA ASN A 69 -4.32 25.67 15.04
C ASN A 69 -5.69 25.92 15.68
N GLU A 70 -6.74 25.30 15.17
CA GLU A 70 -8.10 25.45 15.70
C GLU A 70 -8.25 24.82 17.08
N LEU A 71 -7.66 23.63 17.28
CA LEU A 71 -7.68 22.95 18.57
C LEU A 71 -6.66 23.53 19.56
N ASN A 72 -5.72 24.36 19.09
CA ASN A 72 -4.57 24.86 19.86
C ASN A 72 -3.76 23.72 20.54
N ILE A 73 -3.65 22.61 19.86
CA ILE A 73 -2.92 21.40 20.28
C ILE A 73 -1.91 21.05 19.19
N ARG A 74 -0.74 20.57 19.57
CA ARG A 74 0.27 20.07 18.63
C ARG A 74 0.34 18.55 18.65
N PHE A 75 0.67 17.97 17.50
CA PHE A 75 0.97 16.54 17.44
C PHE A 75 2.13 16.16 18.40
N PRO A 76 2.07 15.00 19.07
CA PRO A 76 1.02 13.98 19.02
C PRO A 76 -0.24 14.38 19.80
N TYR A 77 -1.40 14.15 19.16
CA TYR A 77 -2.70 14.43 19.80
C TYR A 77 -3.02 13.39 20.89
N PRO A 78 -3.79 13.74 21.93
CA PRO A 78 -4.31 12.79 22.90
C PRO A 78 -5.08 11.65 22.20
N ARG A 79 -4.93 10.43 22.68
CA ARG A 79 -5.65 9.28 22.08
C ARG A 79 -7.17 9.36 22.26
N SER A 80 -7.62 10.00 23.31
CA SER A 80 -9.05 10.29 23.51
C SER A 80 -9.61 11.11 22.35
N LEU A 81 -8.88 12.11 21.84
CA LEU A 81 -9.32 12.90 20.69
C LEU A 81 -9.47 12.05 19.43
N HIS A 82 -8.54 11.11 19.19
CA HIS A 82 -8.68 10.15 18.09
C HIS A 82 -9.91 9.25 18.28
N GLY A 83 -10.21 8.87 19.51
CA GLY A 83 -11.43 8.12 19.85
C GLY A 83 -12.69 8.92 19.51
N ASP A 84 -12.75 10.19 19.91
CA ASP A 84 -13.87 11.07 19.63
C ASP A 84 -14.10 11.22 18.12
N VAL A 85 -13.02 11.34 17.33
CA VAL A 85 -13.11 11.40 15.85
C VAL A 85 -13.68 10.10 15.27
N ILE A 86 -13.28 8.94 15.78
CA ILE A 86 -13.84 7.65 15.34
C ILE A 86 -15.33 7.57 15.68
N ASP A 87 -15.72 7.98 16.88
CA ASP A 87 -17.13 8.00 17.31
C ASP A 87 -17.98 8.92 16.41
N GLU A 88 -17.48 10.09 16.05
CA GLU A 88 -18.20 11.05 15.17
C GLU A 88 -18.32 10.50 13.73
N ILE A 89 -17.27 9.89 13.19
CA ILE A 89 -17.31 9.27 11.87
C ILE A 89 -18.28 8.07 11.85
N ASP A 90 -18.30 7.27 12.92
CA ASP A 90 -19.24 6.16 13.07
C ASP A 90 -20.69 6.68 13.18
N ALA A 91 -20.93 7.71 13.98
CA ALA A 91 -22.24 8.35 14.12
C ALA A 91 -22.73 8.98 12.81
N ALA A 92 -21.84 9.45 11.96
CA ALA A 92 -22.14 9.93 10.61
C ALA A 92 -22.52 8.79 9.62
N GLY A 93 -22.44 7.53 10.03
CA GLY A 93 -22.89 6.38 9.26
C GLY A 93 -21.83 5.79 8.32
N ALA A 94 -20.56 6.02 8.57
CA ALA A 94 -19.48 5.38 7.81
C ALA A 94 -19.61 3.85 7.90
N LYS A 95 -19.48 3.17 6.77
CA LYS A 95 -19.50 1.69 6.71
C LYS A 95 -18.20 1.06 7.19
N ALA A 96 -17.09 1.75 6.95
CA ALA A 96 -15.75 1.39 7.39
C ALA A 96 -14.91 2.64 7.58
N ILE A 97 -13.95 2.59 8.49
CA ILE A 97 -13.04 3.68 8.83
C ILE A 97 -11.62 3.16 8.64
N ALA A 98 -10.89 3.69 7.66
CA ALA A 98 -9.46 3.48 7.52
C ALA A 98 -8.74 4.63 8.23
N TYR A 99 -8.04 4.33 9.32
CA TYR A 99 -7.42 5.32 10.19
C TYR A 99 -5.91 5.29 10.03
N ASP A 100 -5.36 6.24 9.28
CA ASP A 100 -3.94 6.28 8.92
C ASP A 100 -3.10 7.00 9.99
N VAL A 101 -3.23 6.55 11.24
CA VAL A 101 -2.36 6.91 12.36
C VAL A 101 -1.96 5.62 13.08
N GLU A 102 -0.68 5.47 13.33
CA GLU A 102 -0.12 4.27 13.95
C GLU A 102 -0.07 4.38 15.47
N PHE A 103 -0.68 3.44 16.18
CA PHE A 103 -0.76 3.40 17.64
C PHE A 103 0.00 2.19 18.21
N ARG A 104 1.33 2.23 18.22
CA ARG A 104 2.17 1.12 18.70
C ARG A 104 2.51 1.24 20.18
N GLU A 105 2.99 2.40 20.59
CA GLU A 105 3.44 2.60 21.94
C GLU A 105 2.26 2.82 22.88
N ARG A 106 2.42 2.40 24.12
CA ARG A 106 1.47 2.73 25.18
C ARG A 106 1.67 4.17 25.63
N THR A 107 0.57 4.84 25.93
CA THR A 107 0.57 6.17 26.53
C THR A 107 -0.02 6.11 27.94
N GLU A 108 -0.78 7.11 28.32
CA GLU A 108 -1.54 7.05 29.56
C GLU A 108 -2.71 6.06 29.42
N LEU A 109 -2.92 5.24 30.45
CA LEU A 109 -3.96 4.19 30.45
C LEU A 109 -5.35 4.75 30.13
N LYS A 110 -5.65 5.95 30.60
CA LYS A 110 -6.94 6.63 30.34
C LYS A 110 -7.10 6.93 28.85
N GLU A 111 -6.06 7.46 28.22
CA GLU A 111 -6.03 7.81 26.81
C GLU A 111 -6.11 6.57 25.93
N ASP A 112 -5.32 5.54 26.25
CA ASP A 112 -5.33 4.27 25.54
C ASP A 112 -6.71 3.62 25.61
N ASN A 113 -7.33 3.59 26.79
CA ASN A 113 -8.65 3.00 26.96
C ASN A 113 -9.74 3.79 26.25
N ALA A 114 -9.66 5.12 26.19
CA ALA A 114 -10.63 5.93 25.46
C ALA A 114 -10.65 5.54 23.97
N LEU A 115 -9.48 5.53 23.32
CA LEU A 115 -9.36 5.14 21.91
C LEU A 115 -9.83 3.70 21.66
N VAL A 116 -9.34 2.75 22.46
CA VAL A 116 -9.73 1.33 22.35
C VAL A 116 -11.24 1.14 22.49
N THR A 117 -11.87 1.89 23.40
CA THR A 117 -13.33 1.84 23.62
C THR A 117 -14.11 2.35 22.42
N SER A 118 -13.68 3.47 21.80
CA SER A 118 -14.32 4.02 20.60
C SER A 118 -14.17 3.08 19.41
N VAL A 119 -12.97 2.50 19.21
CA VAL A 119 -12.75 1.49 18.17
C VAL A 119 -13.67 0.27 18.36
N ALA A 120 -13.77 -0.26 19.59
CA ALA A 120 -14.67 -1.38 19.89
C ALA A 120 -16.15 -1.05 19.70
N ARG A 121 -16.56 0.19 20.00
CA ARG A 121 -17.93 0.69 19.83
C ARG A 121 -18.35 0.76 18.37
N ALA A 122 -17.45 1.15 17.47
CA ALA A 122 -17.72 1.19 16.04
C ALA A 122 -18.12 -0.19 15.47
N GLY A 123 -17.76 -1.27 16.16
CA GLY A 123 -18.17 -2.65 15.85
C GLY A 123 -17.12 -3.45 15.07
N PRO A 124 -17.35 -4.76 14.95
CA PRO A 124 -16.35 -5.67 14.39
C PRO A 124 -16.10 -5.37 12.91
N ASP A 125 -14.81 -5.43 12.55
CA ASP A 125 -14.28 -5.28 11.19
C ASP A 125 -14.57 -3.92 10.51
N ARG A 126 -14.97 -2.93 11.29
CA ARG A 126 -15.29 -1.59 10.76
C ARG A 126 -14.14 -0.61 10.83
N VAL A 127 -13.22 -0.78 11.76
CA VAL A 127 -12.04 0.08 11.91
C VAL A 127 -10.80 -0.67 11.51
N VAL A 128 -10.06 -0.09 10.55
CA VAL A 128 -8.76 -0.56 10.10
C VAL A 128 -7.72 0.47 10.52
N LEU A 129 -6.77 0.07 11.36
CA LEU A 129 -5.70 0.92 11.87
C LEU A 129 -4.42 0.72 11.09
N ALA A 130 -3.68 1.79 10.87
CA ALA A 130 -2.40 1.74 10.17
C ALA A 130 -1.35 0.92 10.92
N ASP A 131 -0.62 0.09 10.19
CA ASP A 131 0.55 -0.65 10.68
C ASP A 131 1.64 -0.66 9.60
N SER A 132 2.72 0.06 9.85
CA SER A 132 3.87 0.15 8.95
C SER A 132 4.90 -0.95 9.19
N GLN A 133 4.80 -1.73 10.26
CA GLN A 133 5.83 -2.69 10.65
C GLN A 133 5.22 -3.98 11.23
N PRO A 134 4.46 -4.74 10.45
CA PRO A 134 4.04 -6.06 10.89
C PRO A 134 5.27 -6.95 11.13
N ASN A 135 5.16 -7.92 12.04
CA ASN A 135 6.25 -8.86 12.28
C ASN A 135 6.44 -9.83 11.10
N ALA A 136 7.44 -10.71 11.16
CA ALA A 136 7.72 -11.69 10.12
C ALA A 136 6.59 -12.69 9.86
N LEU A 137 5.61 -12.81 10.78
CA LEU A 137 4.42 -13.64 10.64
C LEU A 137 3.22 -12.83 10.10
N GLY A 138 3.40 -11.54 9.84
CA GLY A 138 2.33 -10.63 9.41
C GLY A 138 1.43 -10.15 10.55
N GLU A 139 1.80 -10.40 11.82
CA GLU A 139 1.01 -9.94 12.96
C GLU A 139 1.32 -8.48 13.29
N SER A 140 0.28 -7.75 13.64
CA SER A 140 0.36 -6.34 13.97
C SER A 140 0.94 -6.08 15.37
N GLY A 141 1.67 -4.97 15.49
CA GLY A 141 2.11 -4.43 16.77
C GLY A 141 1.19 -3.32 17.33
N VAL A 142 0.14 -2.96 16.62
CA VAL A 142 -0.80 -1.91 17.03
C VAL A 142 -1.50 -2.30 18.33
N PHE A 143 -1.63 -1.35 19.25
CA PHE A 143 -2.14 -1.54 20.62
C PHE A 143 -1.44 -2.65 21.43
N GLY A 144 -0.25 -3.08 21.04
CA GLY A 144 0.49 -4.16 21.70
C GLY A 144 0.19 -5.54 21.15
N GLY A 145 -0.43 -5.64 19.98
CA GLY A 145 -0.45 -6.86 19.17
C GLY A 145 -1.82 -7.34 18.71
N GLN A 146 -1.78 -8.27 17.78
CA GLN A 146 -2.92 -8.85 17.09
C GLN A 146 -4.06 -9.30 18.03
N ARG A 147 -3.71 -9.90 19.16
CA ARG A 147 -4.71 -10.36 20.14
C ARG A 147 -5.62 -9.23 20.66
N ILE A 148 -5.09 -8.03 20.84
CA ILE A 148 -5.90 -6.88 21.30
C ILE A 148 -6.83 -6.44 20.17
N LEU A 149 -6.32 -6.36 18.93
CA LEU A 149 -7.14 -6.03 17.77
C LEU A 149 -8.32 -7.00 17.62
N ASP A 150 -8.07 -8.29 17.74
CA ASP A 150 -9.12 -9.32 17.67
C ASP A 150 -10.18 -9.15 18.77
N GLN A 151 -9.75 -8.80 19.99
CA GLN A 151 -10.67 -8.57 21.13
C GLN A 151 -11.58 -7.37 20.93
N ILE A 152 -11.10 -6.31 20.28
CA ILE A 152 -11.88 -5.08 20.04
C ILE A 152 -12.56 -5.06 18.67
N GLY A 153 -12.37 -6.11 17.88
CA GLY A 153 -12.95 -6.24 16.55
C GLY A 153 -12.33 -5.30 15.50
N ALA A 154 -11.11 -4.79 15.73
CA ALA A 154 -10.38 -3.97 14.77
C ALA A 154 -9.46 -4.82 13.87
N ARG A 155 -9.07 -4.23 12.75
CA ARG A 155 -8.06 -4.80 11.86
C ARG A 155 -6.85 -3.89 11.77
N ALA A 156 -5.69 -4.46 11.46
CA ALA A 156 -4.52 -3.71 11.02
C ALA A 156 -4.44 -3.74 9.50
N GLY A 157 -4.10 -2.61 8.91
CA GLY A 157 -3.79 -2.47 7.49
C GLY A 157 -2.33 -2.11 7.28
N ASN A 158 -1.63 -2.86 6.43
CA ASN A 158 -0.25 -2.52 6.10
C ASN A 158 -0.21 -1.23 5.28
N THR A 159 0.51 -0.23 5.79
CA THR A 159 0.69 1.08 5.14
C THR A 159 2.02 1.19 4.39
N GLN A 160 2.81 0.12 4.33
CA GLN A 160 4.01 0.09 3.52
C GLN A 160 3.65 -0.05 2.05
N ILE A 161 3.81 1.02 1.30
CA ILE A 161 3.69 1.02 -0.15
C ILE A 161 5.11 0.94 -0.73
N GLY A 162 5.41 -0.17 -1.40
CA GLY A 162 6.69 -0.36 -2.06
C GLY A 162 6.90 0.63 -3.20
N GLU A 163 8.14 1.08 -3.36
CA GLU A 163 8.56 1.88 -4.51
C GLU A 163 9.18 0.98 -5.56
N ASP A 164 8.91 1.27 -6.82
CA ASP A 164 9.61 0.65 -7.94
C ASP A 164 11.06 1.18 -8.04
N SER A 165 11.89 0.59 -8.88
CA SER A 165 13.31 0.94 -9.02
C SER A 165 13.58 2.40 -9.37
N ASP A 166 12.59 3.11 -9.90
CA ASP A 166 12.64 4.52 -10.26
C ASP A 166 12.03 5.46 -9.19
N GLY A 167 11.70 4.93 -8.00
CA GLY A 167 11.13 5.71 -6.90
C GLY A 167 9.64 6.02 -7.05
N VAL A 168 8.98 5.50 -8.07
CA VAL A 168 7.54 5.70 -8.28
C VAL A 168 6.75 4.55 -7.68
N ARG A 169 5.63 4.85 -7.04
CA ARG A 169 4.71 3.86 -6.43
C ARG A 169 3.58 3.56 -7.40
N ARG A 170 3.57 2.35 -7.96
CA ARG A 170 2.57 1.91 -8.95
C ARG A 170 1.72 0.73 -8.48
N ARG A 171 2.10 0.11 -7.36
CA ARG A 171 1.44 -1.08 -6.81
C ARG A 171 0.99 -0.83 -5.38
N LEU A 172 -0.22 -1.25 -5.07
CA LEU A 172 -0.79 -1.25 -3.73
C LEU A 172 -0.84 -2.68 -3.19
#